data_8564763e715140def79257a402fd42f8
#
_entry.id   8564763e715140def79257a402fd42f8
#
_cell.length_a   1.000
_cell.length_b   1.000
_cell.length_c   1.000
_cell.angle_alpha   90.00
_cell.angle_beta   90.00
_cell.angle_gamma   90.00
#
_symmetry.space_group_name_H-M   'P 1'
#
loop_
_entity.id
_entity.type
_entity.pdbx_description
1 polymer ?
#
loop_
_entity_poly.entity_id
_entity_poly.type
_entity_poly.pdbx_seq_one_letter_code
_entity_poly.pdbx_strand_id
1 'polypeptide(L)'
;CHAHGSPLALKPALQTSCNAFFCWGFKNMIDRRSKYGSSSKAFEVWKNHLVSMGYGYKLGIDLPNEGRGFLPNSKYYDRPYGEGRWSGNTIISVSIGQGEVLATPLQIANLCATVANRGWFITPHIVKAIQDTVMPGDILARRRPTIDLEYYDAVAEGMRMAVTGGTCRRAALPDIEVAGKTGTAQNPHGKDHSAFMGFAPYNDPKIAIAVYVENAGFGATYGVPIGSLVMEKYL
;
A
#
# COMPACT_ATOMS: atom_id res chain seq x y z
N CYS A 1 -7.23 9.39 -14.08
CA CYS A 1 -5.82 9.86 -14.06
C CYS A 1 -5.77 11.37 -14.14
N HIS A 2 -4.79 11.98 -13.49
CA HIS A 2 -4.44 13.38 -13.70
C HIS A 2 -3.69 13.53 -15.03
N ALA A 3 -3.66 14.74 -15.59
CA ALA A 3 -2.87 15.04 -16.78
C ALA A 3 -1.36 14.85 -16.47
N HIS A 4 -0.67 14.11 -17.31
CA HIS A 4 0.77 13.84 -17.21
C HIS A 4 1.33 13.44 -18.57
N GLY A 5 2.65 13.51 -18.73
CA GLY A 5 3.35 13.03 -19.94
C GLY A 5 3.20 11.52 -20.13
N SER A 6 3.42 11.05 -21.35
CA SER A 6 3.40 9.64 -21.75
C SER A 6 4.56 9.38 -22.72
N PRO A 7 5.19 8.20 -22.69
CA PRO A 7 4.94 7.04 -21.82
C PRO A 7 5.49 7.25 -20.39
N LEU A 8 4.99 6.48 -19.41
CA LEU A 8 5.47 6.51 -18.03
C LEU A 8 6.22 5.22 -17.68
N ALA A 9 7.32 5.38 -16.94
CA ALA A 9 7.96 4.32 -16.15
C ALA A 9 7.35 4.27 -14.73
N LEU A 10 7.77 3.28 -13.91
CA LEU A 10 7.22 3.04 -12.57
C LEU A 10 7.29 4.27 -11.65
N LYS A 11 8.47 4.91 -11.55
CA LYS A 11 8.67 6.05 -10.66
C LYS A 11 7.78 7.26 -11.03
N PRO A 12 7.74 7.75 -12.29
CA PRO A 12 6.79 8.77 -12.70
C PRO A 12 5.32 8.35 -12.56
N ALA A 13 4.99 7.07 -12.72
CA ALA A 13 3.62 6.58 -12.51
C ALA A 13 3.21 6.65 -11.03
N LEU A 14 4.13 6.39 -10.11
CA LEU A 14 3.92 6.60 -8.67
C LEU A 14 3.80 8.09 -8.33
N GLN A 15 4.67 8.94 -8.89
CA GLN A 15 4.67 10.39 -8.72
C GLN A 15 3.33 11.01 -9.08
N THR A 16 2.78 10.64 -10.23
CA THR A 16 1.53 11.20 -10.78
C THR A 16 0.29 10.41 -10.40
N SER A 17 0.45 9.28 -9.68
CA SER A 17 -0.64 8.37 -9.33
C SER A 17 -1.44 7.90 -10.56
N CYS A 18 -0.74 7.40 -11.58
CA CYS A 18 -1.35 7.02 -12.84
C CYS A 18 -2.07 5.68 -12.78
N ASN A 19 -3.40 5.68 -12.64
CA ASN A 19 -4.21 4.47 -12.62
C ASN A 19 -4.02 3.63 -13.88
N ALA A 20 -3.95 4.26 -15.07
CA ALA A 20 -3.80 3.54 -16.33
C ALA A 20 -2.52 2.68 -16.36
N PHE A 21 -1.41 3.18 -15.83
CA PHE A 21 -0.15 2.42 -15.72
C PHE A 21 -0.33 1.17 -14.86
N PHE A 22 -0.91 1.31 -13.67
CA PHE A 22 -1.10 0.18 -12.75
C PHE A 22 -2.16 -0.81 -13.27
N CYS A 23 -3.25 -0.33 -13.85
CA CYS A 23 -4.25 -1.17 -14.50
C CYS A 23 -3.63 -2.00 -15.64
N TRP A 24 -2.88 -1.37 -16.50
CA TRP A 24 -2.23 -2.04 -17.63
C TRP A 24 -1.18 -3.08 -17.15
N GLY A 25 -0.35 -2.70 -16.19
CA GLY A 25 0.65 -3.59 -15.59
C GLY A 25 0.01 -4.81 -14.93
N PHE A 26 -1.02 -4.60 -14.12
CA PHE A 26 -1.77 -5.66 -13.46
C PHE A 26 -2.43 -6.60 -14.46
N LYS A 27 -3.17 -6.03 -15.45
CA LYS A 27 -3.80 -6.82 -16.50
C LYS A 27 -2.80 -7.72 -17.21
N ASN A 28 -1.67 -7.15 -17.64
CA ASN A 28 -0.64 -7.93 -18.36
C ASN A 28 0.00 -9.02 -17.49
N MET A 29 0.14 -8.78 -16.20
CA MET A 29 0.65 -9.77 -15.25
C MET A 29 -0.35 -10.91 -15.05
N ILE A 30 -1.63 -10.58 -14.77
CA ILE A 30 -2.67 -11.60 -14.54
C ILE A 30 -2.98 -12.41 -15.77
N ASP A 31 -2.96 -11.80 -16.95
CA ASP A 31 -3.27 -12.49 -18.21
C ASP A 31 -2.05 -13.16 -18.85
N ARG A 32 -0.89 -13.15 -18.20
CA ARG A 32 0.35 -13.77 -18.73
C ARG A 32 0.34 -15.30 -18.58
N ARG A 33 -0.53 -15.95 -19.35
CA ARG A 33 -0.74 -17.41 -19.31
C ARG A 33 0.54 -18.19 -19.66
N SER A 34 1.43 -17.67 -20.52
CA SER A 34 2.70 -18.29 -20.85
C SER A 34 3.62 -18.50 -19.63
N LYS A 35 3.52 -17.62 -18.62
CA LYS A 35 4.31 -17.73 -17.38
C LYS A 35 3.58 -18.50 -16.29
N TYR A 36 2.28 -18.28 -16.11
CA TYR A 36 1.53 -18.77 -14.95
C TYR A 36 0.54 -19.90 -15.26
N GLY A 37 0.31 -20.19 -16.54
CA GLY A 37 -0.66 -21.20 -16.99
C GLY A 37 -2.11 -20.71 -17.05
N SER A 38 -2.56 -19.92 -16.07
CA SER A 38 -3.92 -19.33 -16.04
C SER A 38 -3.95 -18.00 -15.28
N SER A 39 -5.00 -17.21 -15.54
CA SER A 39 -5.24 -15.96 -14.79
C SER A 39 -5.46 -16.23 -13.30
N SER A 40 -6.13 -17.32 -12.94
CA SER A 40 -6.34 -17.73 -11.55
C SER A 40 -5.01 -18.00 -10.83
N LYS A 41 -4.08 -18.74 -11.46
CA LYS A 41 -2.76 -18.99 -10.88
C LYS A 41 -1.92 -17.71 -10.77
N ALA A 42 -1.93 -16.85 -11.79
CA ALA A 42 -1.26 -15.55 -11.75
C ALA A 42 -1.77 -14.67 -10.60
N PHE A 43 -3.09 -14.65 -10.41
CA PHE A 43 -3.73 -13.91 -9.33
C PHE A 43 -3.34 -14.46 -7.94
N GLU A 44 -3.28 -15.77 -7.76
CA GLU A 44 -2.82 -16.36 -6.49
C GLU A 44 -1.37 -15.99 -6.18
N VAL A 45 -0.48 -15.94 -7.18
CA VAL A 45 0.89 -15.48 -6.99
C VAL A 45 0.91 -14.02 -6.54
N TRP A 46 0.20 -13.13 -7.23
CA TRP A 46 0.07 -11.73 -6.87
C TRP A 46 -0.51 -11.56 -5.46
N LYS A 47 -1.60 -12.25 -5.15
CA LYS A 47 -2.23 -12.25 -3.82
C LYS A 47 -1.23 -12.69 -2.73
N ASN A 48 -0.45 -13.75 -2.97
CA ASN A 48 0.50 -14.25 -1.98
C ASN A 48 1.61 -13.22 -1.69
N HIS A 49 2.03 -12.41 -2.66
CA HIS A 49 2.90 -11.27 -2.38
C HIS A 49 2.24 -10.24 -1.44
N LEU A 50 0.96 -9.90 -1.66
CA LEU A 50 0.24 -8.99 -0.74
C LEU A 50 0.07 -9.60 0.66
N VAL A 51 -0.24 -10.90 0.75
CA VAL A 51 -0.29 -11.62 2.03
C VAL A 51 1.05 -11.51 2.76
N SER A 52 2.16 -11.69 2.06
CA SER A 52 3.49 -11.57 2.66
C SER A 52 3.81 -10.17 3.20
N MET A 53 3.11 -9.14 2.70
CA MET A 53 3.19 -7.74 3.18
C MET A 53 2.21 -7.42 4.32
N GLY A 54 1.38 -8.37 4.76
CA GLY A 54 0.45 -8.18 5.86
C GLY A 54 -1.00 -7.93 5.48
N TYR A 55 -1.39 -8.13 4.22
CA TYR A 55 -2.78 -7.95 3.77
C TYR A 55 -3.61 -9.22 3.92
N GLY A 56 -4.90 -9.05 4.24
CA GLY A 56 -5.89 -10.13 4.26
C GLY A 56 -5.88 -11.01 5.51
N TYR A 57 -5.04 -10.72 6.51
CA TYR A 57 -5.02 -11.41 7.81
C TYR A 57 -4.69 -10.43 8.96
N LYS A 58 -4.82 -10.89 10.19
CA LYS A 58 -4.39 -10.14 11.38
C LYS A 58 -2.88 -10.13 11.48
N LEU A 59 -2.26 -8.97 11.67
CA LEU A 59 -0.81 -8.85 11.84
C LEU A 59 -0.30 -9.47 13.15
N GLY A 60 -1.21 -9.61 14.13
CA GLY A 60 -0.90 -10.15 15.45
C GLY A 60 -0.45 -9.07 16.44
N ILE A 61 -1.10 -7.90 16.39
CA ILE A 61 -0.83 -6.79 17.31
C ILE A 61 -1.26 -7.12 18.74
N ASP A 62 -0.71 -6.41 19.68
CA ASP A 62 -0.98 -6.54 21.12
C ASP A 62 -2.27 -5.80 21.58
N LEU A 63 -3.13 -5.41 20.64
CA LEU A 63 -4.44 -4.83 20.90
C LEU A 63 -5.57 -5.82 20.57
N PRO A 64 -6.68 -5.80 21.34
CA PRO A 64 -7.85 -6.60 21.04
C PRO A 64 -8.56 -6.10 19.77
N ASN A 65 -9.38 -6.98 19.16
CA ASN A 65 -10.26 -6.65 18.03
C ASN A 65 -9.54 -6.17 16.76
N GLU A 66 -8.33 -6.65 16.50
CA GLU A 66 -7.62 -6.37 15.25
C GLU A 66 -8.45 -6.79 14.03
N GLY A 67 -8.65 -5.84 13.10
CA GLY A 67 -9.27 -6.10 11.81
C GLY A 67 -8.29 -6.78 10.85
N ARG A 68 -8.76 -7.78 10.10
CA ARG A 68 -7.92 -8.50 9.12
C ARG A 68 -7.96 -7.90 7.71
N GLY A 69 -8.85 -6.91 7.45
CA GLY A 69 -9.16 -6.49 6.09
C GLY A 69 -9.79 -7.64 5.27
N PHE A 70 -9.77 -7.51 3.96
CA PHE A 70 -10.19 -8.56 3.03
C PHE A 70 -9.31 -8.56 1.79
N LEU A 71 -8.81 -9.71 1.40
CA LEU A 71 -8.09 -9.93 0.15
C LEU A 71 -8.70 -11.15 -0.53
N PRO A 72 -9.37 -10.99 -1.69
CA PRO A 72 -10.01 -12.10 -2.39
C PRO A 72 -8.97 -13.11 -2.88
N ASN A 73 -9.40 -14.33 -3.09
CA ASN A 73 -8.64 -15.38 -3.77
C ASN A 73 -9.27 -15.69 -5.13
N SER A 74 -8.65 -16.54 -5.94
CA SER A 74 -9.18 -16.91 -7.25
C SER A 74 -10.58 -17.53 -7.17
N LYS A 75 -10.86 -18.36 -6.16
CA LYS A 75 -12.18 -19.00 -5.97
C LYS A 75 -13.29 -17.97 -5.68
N TYR A 76 -12.96 -16.82 -5.11
CA TYR A 76 -13.92 -15.73 -4.93
C TYR A 76 -14.47 -15.26 -6.27
N TYR A 77 -13.61 -15.13 -7.28
CA TYR A 77 -14.00 -14.72 -8.63
C TYR A 77 -14.57 -15.89 -9.48
N ASP A 78 -14.15 -17.10 -9.23
CA ASP A 78 -14.72 -18.28 -9.91
C ASP A 78 -16.22 -18.44 -9.64
N ARG A 79 -16.73 -18.03 -8.48
CA ARG A 79 -18.15 -18.13 -8.11
C ARG A 79 -19.07 -17.32 -9.04
N PRO A 80 -18.88 -16.00 -9.25
CA PRO A 80 -19.74 -15.20 -10.13
C PRO A 80 -19.42 -15.36 -11.61
N TYR A 81 -18.16 -15.59 -11.99
CA TYR A 81 -17.73 -15.58 -13.40
C TYR A 81 -17.52 -16.98 -13.99
N GLY A 82 -17.40 -18.00 -13.16
CA GLY A 82 -17.03 -19.36 -13.55
C GLY A 82 -15.50 -19.56 -13.60
N GLU A 83 -15.08 -20.79 -13.29
CA GLU A 83 -13.66 -21.16 -13.28
C GLU A 83 -13.01 -20.92 -14.63
N GLY A 84 -11.89 -20.18 -14.62
CA GLY A 84 -11.11 -19.85 -15.83
C GLY A 84 -11.80 -18.88 -16.81
N ARG A 85 -12.97 -18.32 -16.47
CA ARG A 85 -13.74 -17.41 -17.35
C ARG A 85 -13.52 -15.93 -17.05
N TRP A 86 -12.69 -15.59 -16.09
CA TRP A 86 -12.32 -14.23 -15.76
C TRP A 86 -10.85 -13.92 -16.11
N SER A 87 -10.52 -12.66 -16.20
CA SER A 87 -9.22 -12.17 -16.63
C SER A 87 -8.78 -10.96 -15.78
N GLY A 88 -7.56 -10.47 -15.96
CA GLY A 88 -7.11 -9.24 -15.32
C GLY A 88 -8.01 -8.04 -15.62
N ASN A 89 -8.67 -8.02 -16.79
CA ASN A 89 -9.61 -6.96 -17.13
C ASN A 89 -10.92 -7.05 -16.32
N THR A 90 -11.39 -8.26 -16.01
CA THR A 90 -12.61 -8.48 -15.22
C THR A 90 -12.49 -7.92 -13.80
N ILE A 91 -11.29 -7.98 -13.22
CA ILE A 91 -10.98 -7.58 -11.85
C ILE A 91 -10.06 -6.36 -11.80
N ILE A 92 -10.10 -5.51 -12.80
CA ILE A 92 -9.14 -4.42 -13.00
C ILE A 92 -9.11 -3.40 -11.86
N SER A 93 -10.22 -3.19 -11.15
CA SER A 93 -10.32 -2.28 -9.99
C SER A 93 -9.36 -2.65 -8.86
N VAL A 94 -9.04 -3.93 -8.71
CA VAL A 94 -8.09 -4.44 -7.71
C VAL A 94 -6.69 -3.87 -7.92
N SER A 95 -6.32 -3.57 -9.17
CA SER A 95 -4.99 -3.03 -9.53
C SER A 95 -4.68 -1.66 -8.90
N ILE A 96 -5.70 -0.92 -8.53
CA ILE A 96 -5.60 0.40 -7.92
C ILE A 96 -6.08 0.41 -6.46
N GLY A 97 -6.18 -0.77 -5.84
CA GLY A 97 -6.57 -0.91 -4.44
C GLY A 97 -8.05 -0.64 -4.18
N GLN A 98 -8.89 -0.83 -5.20
CA GLN A 98 -10.35 -0.73 -5.10
C GLN A 98 -11.02 -2.08 -5.37
N GLY A 99 -12.30 -2.09 -5.61
CA GLY A 99 -13.08 -3.33 -5.75
C GLY A 99 -13.21 -4.04 -4.41
N GLU A 100 -12.85 -5.31 -4.38
CA GLU A 100 -13.07 -6.17 -3.21
C GLU A 100 -11.95 -6.12 -2.16
N VAL A 101 -10.86 -5.40 -2.44
CA VAL A 101 -9.73 -5.31 -1.48
C VAL A 101 -10.08 -4.34 -0.36
N LEU A 102 -10.05 -4.84 0.88
CA LEU A 102 -10.21 -4.03 2.09
C LEU A 102 -8.94 -4.11 2.93
N ALA A 103 -8.41 -2.96 3.30
CA ALA A 103 -7.24 -2.84 4.16
C ALA A 103 -7.54 -1.97 5.37
N THR A 104 -7.01 -2.34 6.53
CA THR A 104 -7.05 -1.47 7.70
C THR A 104 -5.99 -0.36 7.58
N PRO A 105 -6.17 0.81 8.20
CA PRO A 105 -5.12 1.84 8.24
C PRO A 105 -3.80 1.28 8.78
N LEU A 106 -3.83 0.35 9.73
CA LEU A 106 -2.63 -0.29 10.27
C LEU A 106 -1.90 -1.14 9.21
N GLN A 107 -2.64 -1.89 8.38
CA GLN A 107 -2.03 -2.64 7.27
C GLN A 107 -1.39 -1.71 6.23
N ILE A 108 -2.00 -0.56 5.96
CA ILE A 108 -1.42 0.46 5.07
C ILE A 108 -0.15 1.06 5.69
N ALA A 109 -0.16 1.38 7.00
CA ALA A 109 1.02 1.86 7.71
C ALA A 109 2.14 0.81 7.72
N ASN A 110 1.80 -0.47 7.90
CA ASN A 110 2.76 -1.58 7.84
C ASN A 110 3.38 -1.74 6.44
N LEU A 111 2.60 -1.59 5.37
CA LEU A 111 3.14 -1.54 4.01
C LEU A 111 4.10 -0.35 3.84
N CYS A 112 3.71 0.82 4.34
CA CYS A 112 4.55 2.01 4.30
C CYS A 112 5.88 1.78 5.04
N ALA A 113 5.84 1.19 6.25
CA ALA A 113 7.02 0.80 7.01
C ALA A 113 7.88 -0.23 6.27
N THR A 114 7.25 -1.18 5.58
CA THR A 114 7.96 -2.18 4.76
C THR A 114 8.75 -1.52 3.63
N VAL A 115 8.15 -0.54 2.95
CA VAL A 115 8.84 0.23 1.89
C VAL A 115 9.93 1.12 2.49
N ALA A 116 9.67 1.79 3.60
CA ALA A 116 10.63 2.62 4.32
C ALA A 116 11.87 1.82 4.73
N ASN A 117 11.67 0.62 5.23
CA ASN A 117 12.74 -0.31 5.64
C ASN A 117 13.39 -1.07 4.48
N ARG A 118 12.97 -0.81 3.23
CA ARG A 118 13.50 -1.52 2.05
C ARG A 118 13.31 -3.04 2.13
N GLY A 119 12.11 -3.48 2.50
CA GLY A 119 11.70 -4.88 2.37
C GLY A 119 11.64 -5.70 3.66
N TRP A 120 11.38 -5.06 4.80
CA TRP A 120 11.05 -5.78 6.03
C TRP A 120 10.14 -4.98 6.95
N PHE A 121 9.44 -5.67 7.83
CA PHE A 121 8.68 -5.08 8.92
C PHE A 121 8.77 -5.97 10.17
N ILE A 122 8.40 -5.41 11.32
CA ILE A 122 8.13 -6.16 12.54
C ILE A 122 6.63 -6.13 12.82
N THR A 123 6.12 -7.07 13.61
CA THR A 123 4.71 -7.03 14.04
C THR A 123 4.46 -5.70 14.77
N PRO A 124 3.53 -4.85 14.29
CA PRO A 124 3.20 -3.61 15.01
C PRO A 124 2.71 -3.93 16.43
N HIS A 125 3.20 -3.19 17.42
CA HIS A 125 2.84 -3.38 18.83
C HIS A 125 3.00 -2.06 19.60
N ILE A 126 2.26 -1.90 20.68
CA ILE A 126 2.27 -0.70 21.54
C ILE A 126 3.20 -0.94 22.73
N VAL A 127 3.22 -2.15 23.26
CA VAL A 127 4.03 -2.48 24.45
C VAL A 127 5.49 -2.51 24.08
N LYS A 128 6.28 -1.59 24.61
CA LYS A 128 7.73 -1.53 24.43
C LYS A 128 8.47 -2.49 25.35
N ALA A 129 8.05 -2.58 26.59
CA ALA A 129 8.62 -3.44 27.62
C ALA A 129 7.59 -3.65 28.75
N ILE A 130 7.63 -4.81 29.39
CA ILE A 130 6.91 -5.09 30.62
C ILE A 130 8.01 -5.42 31.62
N GLN A 131 8.06 -4.68 32.76
CA GLN A 131 9.00 -4.82 33.86
C GLN A 131 9.72 -6.18 33.87
N ASP A 132 11.04 -6.22 33.80
CA ASP A 132 11.90 -7.42 33.79
C ASP A 132 11.51 -8.54 32.77
N THR A 133 10.53 -8.32 31.91
CA THR A 133 10.08 -9.31 30.92
C THR A 133 10.62 -8.93 29.54
N VAL A 134 11.32 -9.84 28.91
CA VAL A 134 11.78 -9.69 27.51
C VAL A 134 10.57 -9.89 26.61
N MET A 135 10.35 -8.96 25.67
CA MET A 135 9.32 -9.11 24.64
C MET A 135 9.54 -10.41 23.86
N PRO A 136 8.48 -11.15 23.52
CA PRO A 136 8.60 -12.36 22.72
C PRO A 136 9.38 -12.10 21.41
N GLY A 137 10.36 -12.93 21.12
CA GLY A 137 11.26 -12.74 19.97
C GLY A 137 10.55 -12.78 18.63
N ASP A 138 9.40 -13.43 18.52
CA ASP A 138 8.57 -13.49 17.33
C ASP A 138 7.88 -12.15 17.01
N ILE A 139 7.58 -11.32 18.01
CA ILE A 139 7.04 -9.95 17.83
C ILE A 139 8.12 -9.05 17.25
N LEU A 140 9.36 -9.15 17.75
CA LEU A 140 10.48 -8.32 17.31
C LEU A 140 11.18 -8.86 16.05
N ALA A 141 10.81 -10.06 15.60
CA ALA A 141 11.40 -10.67 14.43
C ALA A 141 11.11 -9.87 13.15
N ARG A 142 12.16 -9.63 12.36
CA ARG A 142 12.00 -9.00 11.04
C ARG A 142 11.32 -9.97 10.09
N ARG A 143 10.13 -9.60 9.65
CA ARG A 143 9.37 -10.32 8.61
C ARG A 143 9.74 -9.76 7.26
N ARG A 144 10.09 -10.61 6.31
CA ARG A 144 10.45 -10.22 4.95
C ARG A 144 9.35 -10.68 3.98
N PRO A 145 8.71 -9.76 3.26
CA PRO A 145 7.83 -10.11 2.14
C PRO A 145 8.57 -10.87 1.02
N THR A 146 7.81 -11.54 0.20
CA THR A 146 8.33 -12.36 -0.92
C THR A 146 8.68 -11.52 -2.17
N ILE A 147 8.82 -10.21 -2.03
CA ILE A 147 9.27 -9.29 -3.09
C ILE A 147 10.78 -9.11 -2.96
N ASP A 148 11.49 -9.19 -4.08
CA ASP A 148 12.93 -9.01 -4.11
C ASP A 148 13.33 -7.60 -3.68
N LEU A 149 14.42 -7.49 -2.92
CA LEU A 149 14.84 -6.26 -2.29
C LEU A 149 15.15 -5.13 -3.29
N GLU A 150 15.62 -5.48 -4.48
CA GLU A 150 15.98 -4.54 -5.55
C GLU A 150 14.82 -3.64 -6.01
N TYR A 151 13.56 -4.06 -5.80
CA TYR A 151 12.39 -3.28 -6.23
C TYR A 151 11.98 -2.19 -5.22
N TYR A 152 12.38 -2.30 -3.96
CA TYR A 152 11.93 -1.36 -2.92
C TYR A 152 12.48 0.04 -3.11
N ASP A 153 13.73 0.18 -3.55
CA ASP A 153 14.31 1.51 -3.80
C ASP A 153 13.58 2.26 -4.90
N ALA A 154 13.22 1.58 -5.99
CA ALA A 154 12.46 2.20 -7.07
C ALA A 154 11.07 2.68 -6.60
N VAL A 155 10.41 1.92 -5.71
CA VAL A 155 9.12 2.31 -5.14
C VAL A 155 9.28 3.49 -4.18
N ALA A 156 10.26 3.43 -3.27
CA ALA A 156 10.54 4.51 -2.31
C ALA A 156 10.91 5.82 -3.02
N GLU A 157 11.71 5.75 -4.07
CA GLU A 157 12.06 6.92 -4.89
C GLU A 157 10.82 7.49 -5.59
N GLY A 158 9.95 6.65 -6.17
CA GLY A 158 8.67 7.10 -6.73
C GLY A 158 7.77 7.78 -5.71
N MET A 159 7.76 7.29 -4.45
CA MET A 159 7.06 7.94 -3.34
C MET A 159 7.71 9.28 -2.94
N ARG A 160 9.05 9.37 -3.00
CA ARG A 160 9.77 10.63 -2.80
C ARG A 160 9.42 11.64 -3.91
N MET A 161 9.43 11.20 -5.17
CA MET A 161 9.03 12.03 -6.32
C MET A 161 7.58 12.53 -6.19
N ALA A 162 6.67 11.75 -5.61
CA ALA A 162 5.30 12.19 -5.37
C ALA A 162 5.23 13.41 -4.41
N VAL A 163 6.15 13.52 -3.48
CA VAL A 163 6.27 14.67 -2.57
C VAL A 163 7.00 15.83 -3.24
N THR A 164 8.10 15.59 -3.96
CA THR A 164 8.88 16.68 -4.57
C THR A 164 8.18 17.37 -5.73
N GLY A 165 7.36 16.67 -6.50
CA GLY A 165 6.73 17.25 -7.70
C GLY A 165 5.44 16.55 -8.14
N GLY A 166 4.84 15.70 -7.29
CA GLY A 166 3.68 14.90 -7.64
C GLY A 166 2.43 15.19 -6.80
N THR A 167 1.63 14.16 -6.59
CA THR A 167 0.32 14.24 -5.91
C THR A 167 0.42 14.49 -4.41
N CYS A 168 1.59 14.30 -3.81
CA CYS A 168 1.85 14.47 -2.38
C CYS A 168 2.61 15.76 -2.04
N ARG A 169 2.69 16.77 -2.92
CA ARG A 169 3.49 18.00 -2.70
C ARG A 169 3.22 18.70 -1.38
N ARG A 170 2.01 18.61 -0.86
CA ARG A 170 1.62 19.20 0.44
C ARG A 170 2.19 18.44 1.65
N ALA A 171 2.88 17.30 1.43
CA ALA A 171 3.62 16.60 2.49
C ALA A 171 5.07 17.07 2.60
N ALA A 172 5.53 18.00 1.77
CA ALA A 172 6.88 18.54 1.87
C ALA A 172 7.04 19.29 3.21
N LEU A 173 8.13 18.96 3.92
CA LEU A 173 8.52 19.61 5.16
C LEU A 173 9.86 20.34 4.95
N PRO A 174 10.09 21.48 5.62
CA PRO A 174 11.40 22.09 5.67
C PRO A 174 12.42 21.11 6.28
N ASP A 175 13.59 21.02 5.69
CA ASP A 175 14.74 20.26 6.20
C ASP A 175 14.52 18.75 6.43
N ILE A 176 13.33 18.21 6.11
CA ILE A 176 13.00 16.79 6.27
C ILE A 176 12.55 16.22 4.93
N GLU A 177 13.25 15.21 4.45
CA GLU A 177 12.84 14.49 3.25
C GLU A 177 11.69 13.52 3.54
N VAL A 178 10.53 13.80 2.98
CA VAL A 178 9.33 12.96 3.10
C VAL A 178 9.10 12.16 1.82
N ALA A 179 8.72 10.90 1.94
CA ALA A 179 8.19 10.08 0.86
C ALA A 179 6.75 9.66 1.16
N GLY A 180 5.88 9.66 0.16
CA GLY A 180 4.48 9.34 0.41
C GLY A 180 3.68 9.01 -0.84
N LYS A 181 2.46 8.51 -0.63
CA LYS A 181 1.51 8.16 -1.69
C LYS A 181 0.10 8.53 -1.27
N THR A 182 -0.60 9.25 -2.16
CA THR A 182 -2.03 9.52 -2.01
C THR A 182 -2.87 8.32 -2.38
N GLY A 183 -4.01 8.19 -1.72
CA GLY A 183 -5.11 7.33 -2.12
C GLY A 183 -6.42 8.12 -2.11
N THR A 184 -7.36 7.71 -2.96
CA THR A 184 -8.73 8.20 -2.96
C THR A 184 -9.62 7.00 -3.21
N ALA A 185 -10.31 6.54 -2.17
CA ALA A 185 -11.22 5.42 -2.28
C ALA A 185 -12.61 5.93 -2.63
N GLN A 186 -13.16 5.44 -3.74
CA GLN A 186 -14.49 5.81 -4.18
C GLN A 186 -15.56 5.38 -3.19
N ASN A 187 -16.52 6.25 -2.94
CA ASN A 187 -17.65 6.00 -2.06
C ASN A 187 -18.97 6.25 -2.80
N PRO A 188 -19.74 5.20 -3.15
CA PRO A 188 -21.01 5.36 -3.86
C PRO A 188 -22.10 6.04 -3.02
N HIS A 189 -21.90 6.19 -1.72
CA HIS A 189 -22.89 6.74 -0.78
C HIS A 189 -22.54 8.14 -0.25
N GLY A 190 -21.50 8.78 -0.79
CA GLY A 190 -21.06 10.10 -0.33
C GLY A 190 -19.83 10.60 -1.07
N LYS A 191 -19.09 11.51 -0.42
CA LYS A 191 -17.78 11.92 -0.95
C LYS A 191 -16.80 10.76 -0.82
N ASP A 192 -15.85 10.69 -1.72
CA ASP A 192 -14.73 9.75 -1.66
C ASP A 192 -13.98 9.82 -0.32
N HIS A 193 -13.30 8.75 0.03
CA HIS A 193 -12.46 8.72 1.23
C HIS A 193 -11.04 9.16 0.89
N SER A 194 -10.52 10.09 1.70
CA SER A 194 -9.17 10.61 1.55
C SER A 194 -8.17 9.70 2.27
N ALA A 195 -7.16 9.22 1.55
CA ALA A 195 -6.12 8.38 2.12
C ALA A 195 -4.72 8.90 1.78
N PHE A 196 -3.79 8.64 2.68
CA PHE A 196 -2.37 8.94 2.52
C PHE A 196 -1.55 7.91 3.31
N MET A 197 -0.42 7.50 2.75
CA MET A 197 0.65 6.84 3.49
C MET A 197 1.96 7.56 3.21
N GLY A 198 2.82 7.66 4.22
CA GLY A 198 4.11 8.31 4.09
C GLY A 198 5.09 7.90 5.16
N PHE A 199 6.35 8.16 4.91
CA PHE A 199 7.43 7.94 5.87
C PHE A 199 8.47 9.06 5.80
N ALA A 200 9.16 9.29 6.89
CA ALA A 200 10.21 10.30 7.02
C ALA A 200 11.20 9.93 8.15
N PRO A 201 12.45 10.46 8.08
CA PRO A 201 13.14 10.96 6.88
C PRO A 201 13.32 9.88 5.81
N TYR A 202 13.50 10.27 4.55
CA TYR A 202 13.60 9.32 3.43
C TYR A 202 14.80 8.36 3.53
N ASN A 203 15.97 8.89 3.93
CA ASN A 203 17.21 8.11 4.00
C ASN A 203 17.38 7.33 5.32
N ASP A 204 16.81 7.81 6.43
CA ASP A 204 16.86 7.17 7.74
C ASP A 204 15.47 7.20 8.41
N PRO A 205 14.51 6.39 7.95
CA PRO A 205 13.12 6.45 8.39
C PRO A 205 12.96 6.27 9.89
N LYS A 206 12.26 7.20 10.53
CA LYS A 206 11.91 7.17 11.95
C LYS A 206 10.42 6.96 12.17
N ILE A 207 9.59 7.35 11.20
CA ILE A 207 8.14 7.21 11.26
C ILE A 207 7.59 6.74 9.91
N ALA A 208 6.64 5.82 9.95
CA ALA A 208 5.75 5.49 8.85
C ALA A 208 4.31 5.68 9.30
N ILE A 209 3.49 6.30 8.48
CA ILE A 209 2.12 6.69 8.83
C ILE A 209 1.14 6.29 7.74
N ALA A 210 -0.09 5.99 8.15
CA ALA A 210 -1.26 5.96 7.28
C ALA A 210 -2.34 6.87 7.84
N VAL A 211 -2.96 7.65 6.97
CA VAL A 211 -4.08 8.54 7.28
C VAL A 211 -5.26 8.13 6.43
N TYR A 212 -6.42 8.00 7.05
CA TYR A 212 -7.69 7.74 6.37
C TYR A 212 -8.76 8.68 6.92
N VAL A 213 -9.39 9.43 6.04
CA VAL A 213 -10.45 10.38 6.41
C VAL A 213 -11.69 10.06 5.58
N GLU A 214 -12.73 9.59 6.26
CA GLU A 214 -13.99 9.20 5.62
C GLU A 214 -14.71 10.42 5.05
N ASN A 215 -15.30 10.24 3.87
CA ASN A 215 -16.14 11.23 3.20
C ASN A 215 -15.49 12.61 2.99
N ALA A 216 -14.16 12.65 2.90
CA ALA A 216 -13.40 13.89 2.80
C ALA A 216 -12.99 14.26 1.35
N GLY A 217 -13.13 13.36 0.39
CA GLY A 217 -12.71 13.58 -0.99
C GLY A 217 -11.26 13.17 -1.24
N PHE A 218 -10.51 13.98 -1.98
CA PHE A 218 -9.18 13.61 -2.46
C PHE A 218 -8.12 13.45 -1.36
N GLY A 219 -7.28 12.42 -1.47
CA GLY A 219 -6.14 12.17 -0.58
C GLY A 219 -5.20 13.36 -0.45
N ALA A 220 -4.94 14.06 -1.55
CA ALA A 220 -4.10 15.25 -1.56
C ALA A 220 -4.66 16.42 -0.74
N THR A 221 -5.98 16.45 -0.48
CA THR A 221 -6.64 17.57 0.19
C THR A 221 -6.62 17.46 1.71
N TYR A 222 -6.83 16.27 2.25
CA TYR A 222 -6.92 16.05 3.70
C TYR A 222 -5.88 15.06 4.23
N GLY A 223 -5.77 13.86 3.63
CA GLY A 223 -4.84 12.83 4.10
C GLY A 223 -3.39 13.30 4.12
N VAL A 224 -2.96 13.96 3.05
CA VAL A 224 -1.57 14.45 2.91
C VAL A 224 -1.23 15.52 3.95
N PRO A 225 -1.99 16.62 4.12
CA PRO A 225 -1.67 17.62 5.15
C PRO A 225 -1.70 17.08 6.57
N ILE A 226 -2.68 16.22 6.90
CA ILE A 226 -2.75 15.61 8.24
C ILE A 226 -1.50 14.76 8.48
N GLY A 227 -1.12 13.91 7.52
CA GLY A 227 0.08 13.09 7.63
C GLY A 227 1.35 13.91 7.76
N SER A 228 1.47 15.02 7.00
CA SER A 228 2.60 15.94 7.08
C SER A 228 2.75 16.54 8.48
N LEU A 229 1.66 17.08 9.04
CA LEU A 229 1.67 17.67 10.38
C LEU A 229 2.04 16.66 11.48
N VAL A 230 1.56 15.41 11.36
CA VAL A 230 1.92 14.36 12.34
C VAL A 230 3.40 14.00 12.22
N MET A 231 3.94 13.87 11.02
CA MET A 231 5.37 13.58 10.82
C MET A 231 6.26 14.73 11.32
N GLU A 232 5.89 15.98 11.02
CA GLU A 232 6.58 17.19 11.51
C GLU A 232 6.61 17.25 13.04
N LYS A 233 5.48 16.93 13.68
CA LYS A 233 5.39 16.96 15.14
C LYS A 233 6.19 15.84 15.82
N TYR A 234 6.33 14.71 15.15
CA TYR A 234 7.06 13.54 15.68
C TYR A 234 8.57 13.69 15.56
N LEU A 235 9.06 14.29 14.49
CA LEU A 235 10.48 14.49 14.19
C LEU A 235 11.03 15.80 14.77
#